data_05d6faecc6984f34f4dccc6559f0429c
#
_entry.id   05d6faecc6984f34f4dccc6559f0429c
#
_cell.length_a   1.000
_cell.length_b   1.000
_cell.length_c   1.000
_cell.angle_alpha   90.00
_cell.angle_beta   90.00
_cell.angle_gamma   90.00
#
_symmetry.space_group_name_H-M   'P 1'
#
loop_
_entity.id
_entity.type
_entity.pdbx_description
1 polymer ?
#
loop_
_entity_poly.entity_id
_entity_poly.type
_entity_poly.pdbx_seq_one_letter_code
_entity_poly.pdbx_strand_id
1 'polypeptide(L)'
;MKANKIIAAAIMACAAMPAAAQSDSTGLKSAAESFAATPIDVGADVTIPLEESTAAVSVITSATTDRRSSRNIANSILGQDTGLVSLQNSGSYSDTDPTFYVRGLQSLSTSTPLVLVDGIERSISDITPGEVESVQILKDAAAVALYGYKAANGAILVTTKRGKYNTKTVKFSYDHKWQFMVKKPQFVDAATYAEAVNEARSNDGLSAKYTTDEINAFRSGQYPYLYPNVDWVNETFRNHGVANKYNMEFSGGGKAFRYFTYINLTTNKGFVANADANSGYSTQDKYTKGSIRVNLDADITRTTKMKVNLQGVLDETSGPSADLWDLV
;
A
#
# COMPACT_ATOMS: atom_id res chain seq x y z
N MET A 1 -15.45 -42.38 -2.86
CA MET A 1 -15.68 -42.60 -1.42
C MET A 1 -14.68 -41.98 -0.45
N LYS A 2 -13.52 -41.44 -0.90
CA LYS A 2 -12.52 -40.79 -0.01
C LYS A 2 -12.74 -39.28 0.17
N ALA A 3 -13.33 -38.58 -0.79
CA ALA A 3 -13.58 -37.14 -0.70
C ALA A 3 -14.65 -36.74 0.33
N ASN A 4 -15.70 -37.56 0.48
CA ASN A 4 -16.78 -37.27 1.43
C ASN A 4 -16.40 -37.43 2.92
N LYS A 5 -15.32 -38.19 3.21
CA LYS A 5 -14.82 -38.34 4.59
C LYS A 5 -13.98 -37.14 5.03
N ILE A 6 -13.32 -36.43 4.09
CA ILE A 6 -12.53 -35.23 4.38
C ILE A 6 -13.45 -34.03 4.64
N ILE A 7 -14.54 -33.91 3.88
CA ILE A 7 -15.55 -32.86 4.08
C ILE A 7 -16.30 -33.05 5.40
N ALA A 8 -16.65 -34.30 5.77
CA ALA A 8 -17.28 -34.60 7.04
C ALA A 8 -16.35 -34.32 8.24
N ALA A 9 -15.04 -34.56 8.12
CA ALA A 9 -14.07 -34.26 9.16
C ALA A 9 -13.86 -32.72 9.31
N ALA A 10 -13.90 -31.98 8.24
CA ALA A 10 -13.79 -30.51 8.29
C ALA A 10 -15.05 -29.85 8.91
N ILE A 11 -16.24 -30.40 8.64
CA ILE A 11 -17.48 -29.90 9.23
C ILE A 11 -17.57 -30.28 10.73
N MET A 12 -17.09 -31.45 11.14
CA MET A 12 -17.03 -31.84 12.55
C MET A 12 -15.96 -31.05 13.34
N ALA A 13 -14.87 -30.63 12.70
CA ALA A 13 -13.88 -29.77 13.35
C ALA A 13 -14.41 -28.34 13.58
N CYS A 14 -15.29 -27.83 12.71
CA CYS A 14 -16.00 -26.56 12.95
C CYS A 14 -17.09 -26.63 14.00
N ALA A 15 -17.71 -27.82 14.21
CA ALA A 15 -18.76 -28.00 15.21
C ALA A 15 -18.23 -28.33 16.63
N ALA A 16 -16.94 -28.61 16.76
CA ALA A 16 -16.27 -28.92 18.04
C ALA A 16 -15.41 -27.73 18.54
N MET A 17 -15.64 -26.51 18.07
CA MET A 17 -15.18 -25.34 18.82
C MET A 17 -16.08 -25.24 20.06
N PRO A 18 -15.58 -25.56 21.27
CA PRO A 18 -16.34 -25.30 22.47
C PRO A 18 -16.60 -23.82 22.54
N ALA A 19 -17.73 -23.44 23.06
CA ALA A 19 -18.12 -22.09 23.44
C ALA A 19 -17.14 -21.48 24.48
N ALA A 20 -15.88 -21.34 24.12
CA ALA A 20 -14.86 -20.51 24.76
C ALA A 20 -14.85 -19.10 24.21
N ALA A 21 -15.93 -18.69 23.57
CA ALA A 21 -16.27 -17.30 23.35
C ALA A 21 -17.17 -16.77 24.47
N GLN A 22 -16.99 -17.22 25.68
CA GLN A 22 -17.15 -16.34 26.83
C GLN A 22 -15.92 -15.41 26.74
N SER A 23 -16.11 -14.30 26.00
CA SER A 23 -15.19 -13.20 26.01
C SER A 23 -14.88 -12.87 27.45
N ASP A 24 -13.66 -13.12 27.88
CA ASP A 24 -13.16 -12.62 29.14
C ASP A 24 -13.44 -11.12 29.15
N SER A 25 -14.45 -10.73 29.91
CA SER A 25 -14.79 -9.31 30.10
C SER A 25 -13.58 -8.54 30.67
N THR A 26 -12.66 -9.26 31.31
CA THR A 26 -11.35 -8.78 31.74
C THR A 26 -10.43 -8.47 30.58
N GLY A 27 -10.36 -9.31 29.54
CA GLY A 27 -9.53 -9.06 28.35
C GLY A 27 -10.03 -7.87 27.54
N LEU A 28 -11.35 -7.69 27.40
CA LEU A 28 -11.93 -6.52 26.73
C LEU A 28 -11.71 -5.24 27.54
N LYS A 29 -11.83 -5.28 28.86
CA LYS A 29 -11.53 -4.15 29.73
C LYS A 29 -10.06 -3.74 29.65
N SER A 30 -9.13 -4.69 29.73
CA SER A 30 -7.69 -4.39 29.62
C SER A 30 -7.31 -3.84 28.23
N ALA A 31 -7.94 -4.31 27.15
CA ALA A 31 -7.74 -3.77 25.82
C ALA A 31 -8.33 -2.35 25.68
N ALA A 32 -9.50 -2.08 26.27
CA ALA A 32 -10.10 -0.75 26.28
C ALA A 32 -9.27 0.23 27.11
N GLU A 33 -8.78 -0.18 28.28
CA GLU A 33 -7.91 0.61 29.13
C GLU A 33 -6.57 0.91 28.43
N SER A 34 -5.98 -0.06 27.75
CA SER A 34 -4.74 0.17 26.99
C SER A 34 -4.95 1.11 25.79
N PHE A 35 -6.14 1.06 25.17
CA PHE A 35 -6.49 1.97 24.09
C PHE A 35 -6.74 3.41 24.62
N ALA A 36 -7.46 3.53 25.71
CA ALA A 36 -7.74 4.81 26.37
C ALA A 36 -6.46 5.52 26.82
N ALA A 37 -5.49 4.75 27.33
CA ALA A 37 -4.18 5.24 27.73
C ALA A 37 -3.20 5.51 26.56
N THR A 38 -3.62 5.29 25.30
CA THR A 38 -2.76 5.54 24.14
C THR A 38 -2.29 6.99 24.11
N PRO A 39 -0.97 7.26 24.09
CA PRO A 39 -0.48 8.61 24.08
C PRO A 39 -0.78 9.30 22.74
N ILE A 40 -1.30 10.49 22.78
CA ILE A 40 -1.49 11.36 21.62
C ILE A 40 -0.60 12.59 21.74
N ASP A 41 0.00 12.99 20.62
CA ASP A 41 0.76 14.23 20.53
C ASP A 41 -0.22 15.41 20.36
N VAL A 42 -0.14 16.35 21.28
CA VAL A 42 -0.93 17.59 21.26
C VAL A 42 -0.10 18.80 20.88
N GLY A 43 1.10 18.58 20.32
CA GLY A 43 2.04 19.63 19.92
C GLY A 43 3.05 19.99 21.00
N ALA A 44 4.12 20.68 20.60
CA ALA A 44 5.21 21.11 21.48
C ALA A 44 5.87 20.01 22.33
N ASP A 45 5.96 18.77 21.79
CA ASP A 45 6.48 17.58 22.51
C ASP A 45 5.64 17.17 23.76
N VAL A 46 4.41 17.63 23.86
CA VAL A 46 3.49 17.25 24.93
C VAL A 46 2.60 16.11 24.45
N THR A 47 2.55 15.04 25.24
CA THR A 47 1.66 13.90 25.01
C THR A 47 0.68 13.76 26.16
N ILE A 48 -0.58 13.50 25.85
CA ILE A 48 -1.64 13.19 26.81
C ILE A 48 -2.26 11.84 26.48
N PRO A 49 -2.87 11.12 27.43
CA PRO A 49 -3.67 9.96 27.15
C PRO A 49 -4.86 10.33 26.24
N LEU A 50 -5.24 9.42 25.35
CA LEU A 50 -6.39 9.63 24.43
C LEU A 50 -7.69 9.94 25.20
N GLU A 51 -7.86 9.34 26.38
CA GLU A 51 -9.04 9.54 27.24
C GLU A 51 -9.17 10.97 27.81
N GLU A 52 -8.04 11.68 27.92
CA GLU A 52 -8.01 13.08 28.40
C GLU A 52 -8.22 14.09 27.26
N SER A 53 -8.24 13.60 26.00
CA SER A 53 -8.40 14.47 24.84
C SER A 53 -9.86 14.82 24.60
N THR A 54 -10.14 16.11 24.50
CA THR A 54 -11.44 16.63 24.04
C THR A 54 -11.55 16.70 22.52
N ALA A 55 -10.43 16.44 21.81
CA ALA A 55 -10.36 16.47 20.35
C ALA A 55 -10.72 15.13 19.74
N ALA A 56 -11.31 15.14 18.54
CA ALA A 56 -11.54 13.93 17.76
C ALA A 56 -10.22 13.48 17.11
N VAL A 57 -9.52 12.57 17.75
CA VAL A 57 -8.24 12.01 17.30
C VAL A 57 -8.38 10.52 17.10
N SER A 58 -7.84 10.00 16.00
CA SER A 58 -7.66 8.56 15.80
C SER A 58 -6.18 8.23 15.80
N VAL A 59 -5.82 7.08 16.39
CA VAL A 59 -4.44 6.62 16.48
C VAL A 59 -4.33 5.24 15.81
N ILE A 60 -3.44 5.14 14.83
CA ILE A 60 -3.06 3.89 14.17
C ILE A 60 -1.65 3.54 14.64
N THR A 61 -1.49 2.43 15.33
CA THR A 61 -0.21 2.00 15.90
C THR A 61 0.62 1.19 14.90
N SER A 62 1.93 1.08 15.16
CA SER A 62 2.85 0.24 14.38
C SER A 62 2.39 -1.20 14.29
N ALA A 63 1.74 -1.75 15.33
CA ALA A 63 1.18 -3.09 15.30
C ALA A 63 0.14 -3.31 14.19
N THR A 64 -0.57 -2.26 13.79
CA THR A 64 -1.54 -2.29 12.69
C THR A 64 -0.85 -2.10 11.35
N THR A 65 0.08 -1.15 11.25
CA THR A 65 0.78 -0.83 10.00
C THR A 65 1.76 -1.93 9.58
N ASP A 66 2.44 -2.57 10.54
CA ASP A 66 3.42 -3.63 10.28
C ASP A 66 2.77 -4.94 9.77
N ARG A 67 1.48 -5.16 10.05
CA ARG A 67 0.72 -6.32 9.50
C ARG A 67 0.54 -6.25 7.99
N ARG A 68 0.59 -5.05 7.42
CA ARG A 68 0.48 -4.84 5.99
C ARG A 68 1.85 -4.59 5.41
N SER A 69 2.38 -5.56 4.68
CA SER A 69 3.62 -5.37 3.95
C SER A 69 3.36 -4.49 2.72
N SER A 70 3.14 -3.20 2.92
CA SER A 70 2.89 -2.21 1.88
C SER A 70 4.16 -1.47 1.46
N ARG A 71 4.08 -0.75 0.34
CA ARG A 71 5.18 0.04 -0.22
C ARG A 71 5.59 1.17 0.73
N ASN A 72 4.62 1.95 1.17
CA ASN A 72 4.79 3.09 2.06
C ASN A 72 3.70 3.12 3.14
N ILE A 73 3.80 4.08 4.07
CA ILE A 73 2.84 4.20 5.16
C ILE A 73 1.45 4.61 4.66
N ALA A 74 1.35 5.40 3.57
CA ALA A 74 0.08 5.79 3.00
C ALA A 74 -0.76 4.55 2.62
N ASN A 75 -0.15 3.58 1.95
CA ASN A 75 -0.81 2.32 1.61
C ASN A 75 -1.13 1.44 2.84
N SER A 76 -0.39 1.59 3.95
CA SER A 76 -0.67 0.84 5.19
C SER A 76 -1.89 1.35 5.93
N ILE A 77 -2.15 2.65 5.89
CA ILE A 77 -3.26 3.26 6.64
C ILE A 77 -4.60 3.28 5.89
N LEU A 78 -4.62 2.83 4.63
CA LEU A 78 -5.83 2.69 3.82
C LEU A 78 -6.93 1.93 4.58
N GLY A 79 -8.09 2.59 4.80
CA GLY A 79 -9.25 1.98 5.45
C GLY A 79 -9.03 1.59 6.92
N GLN A 80 -8.03 2.15 7.60
CA GLN A 80 -7.77 1.86 9.02
C GLN A 80 -8.47 2.82 9.98
N ASP A 81 -9.00 3.91 9.46
CA ASP A 81 -9.74 4.88 10.27
C ASP A 81 -11.06 5.26 9.58
N THR A 82 -12.13 5.34 10.37
CA THR A 82 -13.49 5.65 9.86
C THR A 82 -13.67 7.10 9.44
N GLY A 83 -12.82 7.99 9.91
CA GLY A 83 -12.85 9.40 9.54
C GLY A 83 -11.87 9.79 8.45
N LEU A 84 -11.07 8.84 7.95
CA LEU A 84 -10.11 9.05 6.87
C LEU A 84 -10.62 8.40 5.59
N VAL A 85 -11.14 9.21 4.69
CA VAL A 85 -11.50 8.75 3.34
C VAL A 85 -10.24 8.66 2.50
N SER A 86 -10.04 7.54 1.85
CA SER A 86 -8.86 7.27 1.03
C SER A 86 -9.29 6.81 -0.36
N LEU A 87 -8.78 7.48 -1.38
CA LEU A 87 -9.00 7.14 -2.78
C LEU A 87 -7.68 6.65 -3.39
N GLN A 88 -7.70 5.47 -3.95
CA GLN A 88 -6.59 4.90 -4.69
C GLN A 88 -7.02 4.72 -6.15
N ASN A 89 -6.41 5.48 -7.05
CA ASN A 89 -6.80 5.52 -8.46
C ASN A 89 -6.11 4.45 -9.31
N SER A 90 -4.96 3.97 -8.87
CA SER A 90 -4.17 3.00 -9.61
C SER A 90 -3.85 1.77 -8.77
N GLY A 91 -3.78 0.61 -9.41
CA GLY A 91 -3.28 -0.64 -8.83
C GLY A 91 -1.81 -0.92 -9.19
N SER A 92 -1.18 -0.07 -10.02
CA SER A 92 0.23 -0.19 -10.35
C SER A 92 1.12 0.01 -9.13
N TYR A 93 2.17 -0.79 -8.97
CA TYR A 93 3.05 -0.65 -7.82
C TYR A 93 3.82 0.67 -7.81
N SER A 94 4.09 1.23 -8.98
CA SER A 94 4.79 2.50 -9.17
C SER A 94 3.90 3.72 -8.85
N ASP A 95 2.57 3.58 -8.99
CA ASP A 95 1.59 4.66 -8.83
C ASP A 95 0.40 4.21 -7.99
N THR A 96 0.65 3.78 -6.75
CA THR A 96 -0.41 3.30 -5.84
C THR A 96 -0.70 4.26 -4.70
N ASP A 97 -0.15 5.48 -4.72
CA ASP A 97 -0.29 6.38 -3.58
C ASP A 97 -1.72 6.89 -3.45
N PRO A 98 -2.36 6.65 -2.31
CA PRO A 98 -3.73 7.09 -2.10
C PRO A 98 -3.78 8.58 -1.80
N THR A 99 -4.85 9.23 -2.23
CA THR A 99 -5.22 10.55 -1.79
C THR A 99 -6.12 10.44 -0.56
N PHE A 100 -5.83 11.25 0.47
CA PHE A 100 -6.56 11.24 1.73
C PHE A 100 -7.42 12.48 1.89
N TYR A 101 -8.59 12.28 2.53
CA TYR A 101 -9.50 13.34 2.93
C TYR A 101 -10.00 13.03 4.34
N VAL A 102 -9.85 13.97 5.26
CA VAL A 102 -10.39 13.84 6.61
C VAL A 102 -11.85 14.26 6.60
N ARG A 103 -12.75 13.32 6.92
CA ARG A 103 -14.22 13.48 6.87
C ARG A 103 -14.79 13.84 5.50
N GLY A 104 -14.03 13.57 4.40
CA GLY A 104 -14.46 13.81 3.03
C GLY A 104 -13.98 15.13 2.45
N LEU A 105 -14.56 15.50 1.31
CA LEU A 105 -14.24 16.73 0.60
C LEU A 105 -14.86 17.93 1.33
N GLN A 106 -14.04 18.87 1.77
CA GLN A 106 -14.47 20.05 2.52
C GLN A 106 -14.35 21.35 1.71
N SER A 107 -13.60 21.31 0.61
CA SER A 107 -13.32 22.47 -0.23
C SER A 107 -13.36 22.09 -1.70
N LEU A 108 -13.76 23.03 -2.56
CA LEU A 108 -13.71 22.87 -4.03
C LEU A 108 -12.30 23.06 -4.60
N SER A 109 -11.40 23.65 -3.83
CA SER A 109 -10.03 23.93 -4.26
C SER A 109 -9.08 22.81 -3.83
N THR A 110 -8.83 22.68 -2.51
CA THR A 110 -7.95 21.66 -1.94
C THR A 110 -8.61 21.09 -0.69
N SER A 111 -8.66 19.77 -0.59
CA SER A 111 -9.21 19.08 0.59
C SER A 111 -8.22 18.09 1.19
N THR A 112 -6.95 18.13 0.77
CA THR A 112 -5.91 17.26 1.30
C THR A 112 -5.51 17.71 2.72
N PRO A 113 -5.35 16.76 3.67
CA PRO A 113 -4.92 17.08 5.02
C PRO A 113 -3.44 17.49 5.05
N LEU A 114 -3.07 18.25 6.08
CA LEU A 114 -1.67 18.53 6.39
C LEU A 114 -0.97 17.24 6.86
N VAL A 115 0.16 16.91 6.30
CA VAL A 115 0.97 15.75 6.72
C VAL A 115 2.23 16.23 7.42
N LEU A 116 2.43 15.80 8.66
CA LEU A 116 3.61 16.11 9.47
C LEU A 116 4.29 14.82 9.89
N VAL A 117 5.61 14.75 9.69
CA VAL A 117 6.46 13.65 10.13
C VAL A 117 7.43 14.19 11.18
N ASP A 118 7.30 13.73 12.41
CA ASP A 118 8.04 14.26 13.56
C ASP A 118 7.98 15.81 13.64
N GLY A 119 6.81 16.39 13.31
CA GLY A 119 6.54 17.83 13.35
C GLY A 119 6.95 18.61 12.10
N ILE A 120 7.51 17.97 11.07
CA ILE A 120 7.95 18.61 9.82
C ILE A 120 7.02 18.20 8.68
N GLU A 121 6.55 19.19 7.89
CA GLU A 121 5.70 18.95 6.71
C GLU A 121 6.48 18.16 5.64
N ARG A 122 5.97 16.98 5.29
CA ARG A 122 6.60 16.07 4.32
C ARG A 122 5.57 15.19 3.60
N SER A 123 5.99 14.60 2.48
CA SER A 123 5.19 13.59 1.81
C SER A 123 5.06 12.32 2.66
N ILE A 124 3.84 11.83 2.79
CA ILE A 124 3.55 10.57 3.48
C ILE A 124 4.08 9.36 2.70
N SER A 125 4.24 9.49 1.38
CA SER A 125 4.71 8.44 0.47
C SER A 125 6.18 8.11 0.66
N ASP A 126 6.97 9.07 1.20
CA ASP A 126 8.39 8.85 1.47
C ASP A 126 8.64 7.92 2.66
N ILE A 127 7.63 7.74 3.51
CA ILE A 127 7.77 7.03 4.78
C ILE A 127 7.49 5.55 4.60
N THR A 128 8.39 4.71 5.12
CA THR A 128 8.24 3.26 5.12
C THR A 128 7.52 2.80 6.41
N PRO A 129 6.59 1.83 6.35
CA PRO A 129 5.86 1.39 7.54
C PRO A 129 6.76 0.99 8.71
N GLY A 130 7.88 0.32 8.44
CA GLY A 130 8.79 -0.17 9.47
C GLY A 130 9.47 0.92 10.32
N GLU A 131 9.51 2.17 9.86
CA GLU A 131 10.08 3.30 10.61
C GLU A 131 9.05 4.06 11.47
N VAL A 132 7.75 3.70 11.36
CA VAL A 132 6.65 4.42 12.03
C VAL A 132 6.30 3.78 13.36
N GLU A 133 6.16 4.58 14.39
CA GLU A 133 5.65 4.19 15.72
C GLU A 133 4.13 4.29 15.76
N SER A 134 3.60 5.45 15.31
CA SER A 134 2.17 5.71 15.26
C SER A 134 1.81 6.73 14.19
N VAL A 135 0.59 6.66 13.71
CA VAL A 135 -0.04 7.69 12.87
C VAL A 135 -1.27 8.20 13.59
N GLN A 136 -1.31 9.50 13.83
CA GLN A 136 -2.44 10.18 14.46
C GLN A 136 -3.17 11.01 13.42
N ILE A 137 -4.48 10.95 13.43
CA ILE A 137 -5.33 11.70 12.52
C ILE A 137 -6.13 12.68 13.36
N LEU A 138 -5.75 13.96 13.27
CA LEU A 138 -6.45 15.06 13.91
C LEU A 138 -7.59 15.50 13.01
N LYS A 139 -8.78 15.41 13.57
CA LYS A 139 -10.04 15.79 12.93
C LYS A 139 -10.52 17.10 13.57
N ASP A 140 -11.25 17.91 12.82
CA ASP A 140 -11.89 19.11 13.33
C ASP A 140 -10.94 20.25 13.74
N ALA A 141 -11.48 21.16 14.57
CA ALA A 141 -10.82 22.37 15.04
C ALA A 141 -9.52 22.13 15.82
N ALA A 142 -9.32 20.93 16.37
CA ALA A 142 -8.10 20.57 17.07
C ALA A 142 -6.86 20.66 16.17
N ALA A 143 -6.97 20.24 14.92
CA ALA A 143 -5.90 20.36 13.95
C ALA A 143 -5.55 21.84 13.67
N VAL A 144 -6.58 22.68 13.51
CA VAL A 144 -6.40 24.12 13.26
C VAL A 144 -5.82 24.84 14.48
N ALA A 145 -6.23 24.45 15.68
CA ALA A 145 -5.72 25.03 16.93
C ALA A 145 -4.22 24.78 17.11
N LEU A 146 -3.74 23.61 16.70
CA LEU A 146 -2.33 23.22 16.85
C LEU A 146 -1.45 23.69 15.67
N TYR A 147 -1.95 23.62 14.45
CA TYR A 147 -1.14 23.79 13.24
C TYR A 147 -1.62 24.93 12.32
N GLY A 148 -2.60 25.72 12.79
CA GLY A 148 -3.12 26.89 12.08
C GLY A 148 -3.92 26.51 10.81
N TYR A 149 -4.07 27.48 9.91
CA TYR A 149 -4.93 27.37 8.73
C TYR A 149 -4.52 26.25 7.76
N LYS A 150 -3.25 25.83 7.73
CA LYS A 150 -2.78 24.72 6.91
C LYS A 150 -3.46 23.41 7.25
N ALA A 151 -3.89 23.25 8.50
CA ALA A 151 -4.59 22.07 8.97
C ALA A 151 -6.13 22.21 8.93
N ALA A 152 -6.67 23.15 8.15
CA ALA A 152 -8.11 23.35 8.03
C ALA A 152 -8.85 22.09 7.52
N ASN A 153 -8.21 21.27 6.70
CA ASN A 153 -8.73 20.00 6.18
C ASN A 153 -8.34 18.80 7.07
N GLY A 154 -7.94 19.04 8.33
CA GLY A 154 -7.39 18.01 9.21
C GLY A 154 -5.87 17.86 9.07
N ALA A 155 -5.29 17.04 9.96
CA ALA A 155 -3.86 16.75 9.91
C ALA A 155 -3.59 15.26 10.16
N ILE A 156 -2.55 14.73 9.49
CA ILE A 156 -2.01 13.39 9.69
C ILE A 156 -0.63 13.56 10.29
N LEU A 157 -0.47 13.13 11.54
CA LEU A 157 0.79 13.20 12.27
C LEU A 157 1.44 11.81 12.27
N VAL A 158 2.62 11.72 11.70
CA VAL A 158 3.41 10.48 11.69
C VAL A 158 4.54 10.63 12.71
N THR A 159 4.52 9.79 13.73
CA THR A 159 5.60 9.70 14.71
C THR A 159 6.49 8.53 14.36
N THR A 160 7.80 8.75 14.25
CA THR A 160 8.75 7.71 13.89
C THR A 160 9.33 7.01 15.12
N LYS A 161 9.71 5.74 14.94
CA LYS A 161 10.31 4.91 15.99
C LYS A 161 11.59 5.53 16.52
N ARG A 162 11.79 5.39 17.83
CA ARG A 162 13.01 5.83 18.52
C ARG A 162 13.65 4.69 19.29
N GLY A 163 14.94 4.81 19.56
CA GLY A 163 15.66 3.85 20.39
C GLY A 163 15.14 3.86 21.84
N LYS A 164 15.48 2.78 22.55
CA LYS A 164 15.20 2.67 23.99
C LYS A 164 16.53 2.71 24.76
N TYR A 165 16.50 3.35 25.95
CA TYR A 165 17.68 3.40 26.81
C TYR A 165 18.07 1.99 27.28
N ASN A 166 19.36 1.75 27.46
CA ASN A 166 19.93 0.51 27.97
C ASN A 166 19.51 -0.76 27.19
N THR A 167 19.22 -0.62 25.90
CA THR A 167 18.87 -1.75 25.01
C THR A 167 19.77 -1.77 23.78
N LYS A 168 19.84 -2.94 23.15
CA LYS A 168 20.43 -3.11 21.81
C LYS A 168 19.57 -4.12 21.05
N THR A 169 19.08 -3.74 19.92
CA THR A 169 18.25 -4.60 19.06
C THR A 169 18.71 -4.45 17.63
N VAL A 170 18.87 -5.58 16.96
CA VAL A 170 19.10 -5.64 15.52
C VAL A 170 18.05 -6.56 14.95
N LYS A 171 17.32 -6.07 13.95
CA LYS A 171 16.32 -6.85 13.23
C LYS A 171 16.62 -6.78 11.75
N PHE A 172 16.51 -7.92 11.09
CA PHE A 172 16.53 -8.03 9.64
C PHE A 172 15.24 -8.70 9.20
N SER A 173 14.61 -8.18 8.16
CA SER A 173 13.48 -8.83 7.51
C SER A 173 13.59 -8.77 6.00
N TYR A 174 13.17 -9.84 5.37
CA TYR A 174 13.07 -9.98 3.92
C TYR A 174 11.66 -10.44 3.56
N ASP A 175 10.99 -9.67 2.73
CA ASP A 175 9.67 -9.99 2.21
C ASP A 175 9.78 -10.21 0.70
N HIS A 176 9.41 -11.40 0.24
CA HIS A 176 9.25 -11.73 -1.16
C HIS A 176 7.76 -11.85 -1.48
N LYS A 177 7.31 -11.16 -2.50
CA LYS A 177 5.89 -11.12 -2.88
C LYS A 177 5.72 -11.46 -4.35
N TRP A 178 4.80 -12.35 -4.60
CA TRP A 178 4.20 -12.50 -5.92
C TRP A 178 2.92 -11.67 -6.01
N GLN A 179 2.82 -10.91 -7.06
CA GLN A 179 1.66 -10.07 -7.36
C GLN A 179 0.93 -10.69 -8.53
N PHE A 180 -0.38 -10.84 -8.42
CA PHE A 180 -1.22 -11.39 -9.48
C PHE A 180 -2.26 -10.35 -9.87
N MET A 181 -2.56 -10.28 -11.17
CA MET A 181 -3.70 -9.49 -11.62
C MET A 181 -4.98 -10.14 -11.11
N VAL A 182 -5.80 -9.38 -10.39
CA VAL A 182 -7.08 -9.87 -9.84
C VAL A 182 -8.05 -10.21 -10.98
N LYS A 183 -8.03 -9.41 -12.05
CA LYS A 183 -8.83 -9.62 -13.26
C LYS A 183 -8.00 -9.21 -14.48
N LYS A 184 -7.83 -10.12 -15.40
CA LYS A 184 -7.35 -9.81 -16.74
C LYS A 184 -8.54 -9.55 -17.66
N PRO A 185 -8.46 -8.59 -18.60
CA PRO A 185 -9.46 -8.49 -19.65
C PRO A 185 -9.42 -9.77 -20.48
N GLN A 186 -10.58 -10.17 -20.96
CA GLN A 186 -10.73 -11.30 -21.86
C GLN A 186 -11.28 -10.77 -23.17
N PHE A 187 -10.52 -10.93 -24.22
CA PHE A 187 -10.95 -10.61 -25.56
C PHE A 187 -11.40 -11.90 -26.26
N VAL A 188 -12.30 -11.73 -27.20
CA VAL A 188 -12.72 -12.83 -28.07
C VAL A 188 -11.62 -13.14 -29.10
N ASP A 189 -11.57 -14.37 -29.58
CA ASP A 189 -10.66 -14.76 -30.64
C ASP A 189 -11.04 -14.10 -31.98
N ALA A 190 -10.10 -14.08 -32.93
CA ALA A 190 -10.27 -13.41 -34.22
C ALA A 190 -11.46 -13.93 -35.02
N ALA A 191 -11.75 -15.24 -34.96
CA ALA A 191 -12.88 -15.84 -35.66
C ALA A 191 -14.22 -15.35 -35.08
N THR A 192 -14.38 -15.39 -33.78
CA THR A 192 -15.58 -14.88 -33.06
C THR A 192 -15.77 -13.38 -33.29
N TYR A 193 -14.67 -12.59 -33.27
CA TYR A 193 -14.72 -11.17 -33.60
C TYR A 193 -15.24 -10.95 -35.05
N ALA A 194 -14.71 -11.71 -36.03
CA ALA A 194 -15.10 -11.56 -37.41
C ALA A 194 -16.59 -11.94 -37.64
N GLU A 195 -17.08 -12.98 -36.96
CA GLU A 195 -18.51 -13.36 -36.96
C GLU A 195 -19.38 -12.25 -36.37
N ALA A 196 -19.02 -11.72 -35.18
CA ALA A 196 -19.76 -10.63 -34.53
C ALA A 196 -19.82 -9.35 -35.38
N VAL A 197 -18.71 -9.00 -36.04
CA VAL A 197 -18.67 -7.86 -36.97
C VAL A 197 -19.59 -8.09 -38.17
N ASN A 198 -19.61 -9.30 -38.75
CA ASN A 198 -20.51 -9.62 -39.86
C ASN A 198 -21.98 -9.58 -39.44
N GLU A 199 -22.30 -10.06 -38.23
CA GLU A 199 -23.66 -9.99 -37.68
C GLU A 199 -24.08 -8.52 -37.46
N ALA A 200 -23.24 -7.69 -36.83
CA ALA A 200 -23.51 -6.27 -36.65
C ALA A 200 -23.76 -5.56 -37.99
N ARG A 201 -22.92 -5.81 -39.00
CA ARG A 201 -23.11 -5.23 -40.33
C ARG A 201 -24.39 -5.72 -41.03
N SER A 202 -24.75 -6.98 -40.84
CA SER A 202 -26.02 -7.52 -41.36
C SER A 202 -27.21 -6.83 -40.73
N ASN A 203 -27.18 -6.56 -39.43
CA ASN A 203 -28.23 -5.83 -38.73
C ASN A 203 -28.36 -4.36 -39.22
N ASP A 204 -27.24 -3.76 -39.65
CA ASP A 204 -27.22 -2.44 -40.29
C ASP A 204 -27.55 -2.45 -41.77
N GLY A 205 -27.90 -3.62 -42.36
CA GLY A 205 -28.19 -3.77 -43.78
C GLY A 205 -26.97 -3.66 -44.70
N LEU A 206 -25.74 -3.85 -44.13
CA LEU A 206 -24.50 -3.77 -44.86
C LEU A 206 -24.01 -5.19 -45.26
N SER A 207 -23.20 -5.29 -46.32
CA SER A 207 -22.57 -6.54 -46.71
C SER A 207 -21.56 -7.02 -45.65
N ALA A 208 -21.36 -8.34 -45.54
CA ALA A 208 -20.36 -8.94 -44.67
C ALA A 208 -18.97 -8.38 -44.99
N LYS A 209 -18.19 -8.14 -43.93
CA LYS A 209 -16.80 -7.66 -44.05
C LYS A 209 -15.84 -8.82 -44.23
N TYR A 210 -16.08 -9.92 -43.56
CA TYR A 210 -15.26 -11.12 -43.59
C TYR A 210 -15.98 -12.25 -44.35
N THR A 211 -15.29 -12.92 -45.21
CA THR A 211 -15.82 -14.09 -45.90
C THR A 211 -15.80 -15.33 -45.00
N THR A 212 -16.58 -16.34 -45.35
CA THR A 212 -16.58 -17.63 -44.61
C THR A 212 -15.21 -18.30 -44.62
N ASP A 213 -14.47 -18.19 -45.74
CA ASP A 213 -13.13 -18.76 -45.85
C ASP A 213 -12.12 -18.05 -44.95
N GLU A 214 -12.20 -16.72 -44.81
CA GLU A 214 -11.37 -15.94 -43.87
C GLU A 214 -11.68 -16.32 -42.42
N ILE A 215 -12.96 -16.44 -42.04
CA ILE A 215 -13.35 -16.87 -40.70
C ILE A 215 -12.84 -18.29 -40.41
N ASN A 216 -12.93 -19.21 -41.35
CA ASN A 216 -12.38 -20.55 -41.22
C ASN A 216 -10.85 -20.54 -41.13
N ALA A 217 -10.17 -19.66 -41.86
CA ALA A 217 -8.72 -19.47 -41.76
C ALA A 217 -8.29 -18.97 -40.38
N PHE A 218 -8.98 -17.99 -39.76
CA PHE A 218 -8.76 -17.59 -38.37
C PHE A 218 -8.96 -18.74 -37.39
N ARG A 219 -10.03 -19.52 -37.58
CA ARG A 219 -10.36 -20.67 -36.70
C ARG A 219 -9.37 -21.81 -36.80
N SER A 220 -8.90 -22.12 -38.02
CA SER A 220 -7.95 -23.22 -38.25
C SER A 220 -6.52 -22.89 -37.85
N GLY A 221 -6.13 -21.59 -37.82
CA GLY A 221 -4.75 -21.15 -37.60
C GLY A 221 -3.78 -21.59 -38.71
N GLN A 222 -4.28 -22.03 -39.88
CA GLN A 222 -3.46 -22.58 -40.95
C GLN A 222 -2.50 -21.55 -41.58
N TYR A 223 -2.87 -20.27 -41.53
CA TYR A 223 -2.10 -19.18 -42.12
C TYR A 223 -1.84 -18.09 -41.07
N PRO A 224 -0.98 -18.31 -40.05
CA PRO A 224 -0.86 -17.45 -38.89
C PRO A 224 -0.34 -16.04 -39.19
N TYR A 225 0.39 -15.85 -40.31
CA TYR A 225 0.86 -14.53 -40.72
C TYR A 225 -0.17 -13.74 -41.53
N LEU A 226 -1.08 -14.43 -42.24
CA LEU A 226 -2.11 -13.78 -43.05
C LEU A 226 -3.40 -13.58 -42.29
N TYR A 227 -3.76 -14.54 -41.44
CA TYR A 227 -4.94 -14.54 -40.58
C TYR A 227 -4.51 -14.78 -39.11
N PRO A 228 -3.89 -13.77 -38.45
CA PRO A 228 -3.38 -13.92 -37.11
C PRO A 228 -4.52 -14.05 -36.11
N ASN A 229 -4.38 -14.99 -35.16
CA ASN A 229 -5.26 -15.13 -33.99
C ASN A 229 -4.39 -15.14 -32.75
N VAL A 230 -4.01 -13.94 -32.29
CA VAL A 230 -3.05 -13.75 -31.19
C VAL A 230 -3.80 -13.29 -29.94
N ASP A 231 -3.54 -13.96 -28.83
CA ASP A 231 -3.96 -13.50 -27.51
C ASP A 231 -2.97 -12.43 -27.00
N TRP A 232 -3.23 -11.19 -27.39
CA TRP A 232 -2.37 -10.05 -27.03
C TRP A 232 -2.25 -9.83 -25.52
N VAL A 233 -3.27 -10.20 -24.74
CA VAL A 233 -3.20 -10.09 -23.27
C VAL A 233 -2.12 -11.01 -22.71
N ASN A 234 -2.08 -12.27 -23.15
CA ASN A 234 -1.07 -13.21 -22.68
C ASN A 234 0.32 -12.96 -23.27
N GLU A 235 0.40 -12.37 -24.47
CA GLU A 235 1.68 -11.95 -25.06
C GLU A 235 2.24 -10.71 -24.37
N THR A 236 1.38 -9.76 -23.96
CA THR A 236 1.80 -8.50 -23.35
C THR A 236 2.04 -8.66 -21.85
N PHE A 237 1.21 -9.45 -21.15
CA PHE A 237 1.26 -9.56 -19.70
C PHE A 237 1.65 -10.95 -19.22
N ARG A 238 2.65 -11.01 -18.35
CA ARG A 238 2.96 -12.22 -17.59
C ARG A 238 1.96 -12.45 -16.46
N ASN A 239 1.91 -13.67 -15.95
CA ASN A 239 0.92 -14.05 -14.94
C ASN A 239 1.19 -13.45 -13.56
N HIS A 240 2.43 -13.06 -13.25
CA HIS A 240 2.80 -12.49 -11.96
C HIS A 240 3.91 -11.47 -12.09
N GLY A 241 3.84 -10.47 -11.25
CA GLY A 241 4.92 -9.54 -10.92
C GLY A 241 5.64 -10.01 -9.66
N VAL A 242 6.80 -9.44 -9.39
CA VAL A 242 7.63 -9.77 -8.21
C VAL A 242 8.06 -8.51 -7.50
N ALA A 243 7.86 -8.48 -6.18
CA ALA A 243 8.39 -7.42 -5.33
C ALA A 243 9.25 -8.03 -4.20
N ASN A 244 10.38 -7.40 -3.94
CA ASN A 244 11.26 -7.75 -2.84
C ASN A 244 11.43 -6.54 -1.92
N LYS A 245 11.41 -6.78 -0.62
CA LYS A 245 11.63 -5.75 0.38
C LYS A 245 12.64 -6.26 1.41
N TYR A 246 13.71 -5.52 1.57
CA TYR A 246 14.79 -5.79 2.54
C TYR A 246 14.75 -4.69 3.59
N ASN A 247 14.68 -5.06 4.85
CA ASN A 247 14.66 -4.11 5.96
C ASN A 247 15.72 -4.47 6.97
N MET A 248 16.42 -3.47 7.47
CA MET A 248 17.36 -3.58 8.57
C MET A 248 17.03 -2.50 9.62
N GLU A 249 16.85 -2.92 10.85
CA GLU A 249 16.59 -2.04 12.00
C GLU A 249 17.70 -2.22 13.02
N PHE A 250 18.31 -1.11 13.41
CA PHE A 250 19.26 -1.02 14.50
C PHE A 250 18.70 -0.04 15.53
N SER A 251 18.38 -0.50 16.71
CA SER A 251 17.88 0.36 17.76
C SER A 251 18.56 0.05 19.08
N GLY A 252 18.74 1.10 19.88
CA GLY A 252 19.38 0.92 21.18
C GLY A 252 19.67 2.23 21.86
N GLY A 253 20.46 2.14 22.92
CA GLY A 253 20.91 3.31 23.65
C GLY A 253 21.70 2.96 24.90
N GLY A 254 22.39 3.95 25.43
CA GLY A 254 23.05 3.95 26.72
C GLY A 254 22.20 4.64 27.79
N LYS A 255 22.88 5.24 28.78
CA LYS A 255 22.21 6.00 29.86
C LYS A 255 21.78 7.39 29.44
N ALA A 256 22.50 8.02 28.51
CA ALA A 256 22.32 9.43 28.13
C ALA A 256 21.98 9.62 26.64
N PHE A 257 21.99 8.54 25.86
CA PHE A 257 21.62 8.63 24.45
C PHE A 257 20.83 7.39 24.01
N ARG A 258 20.03 7.53 22.98
CA ARG A 258 19.34 6.45 22.30
C ARG A 258 19.31 6.72 20.81
N TYR A 259 19.34 5.65 20.03
CA TYR A 259 19.37 5.72 18.59
C TYR A 259 18.41 4.71 17.96
N PHE A 260 17.89 5.07 16.82
CA PHE A 260 17.11 4.22 15.93
C PHE A 260 17.60 4.45 14.51
N THR A 261 18.00 3.40 13.84
CA THR A 261 18.40 3.44 12.42
C THR A 261 17.60 2.39 11.67
N TYR A 262 16.97 2.82 10.59
CA TYR A 262 16.21 1.94 9.72
C TYR A 262 16.68 2.10 8.28
N ILE A 263 16.96 0.98 7.62
CA ILE A 263 17.39 0.93 6.23
C ILE A 263 16.39 0.03 5.50
N ASN A 264 15.85 0.53 4.39
CA ASN A 264 14.95 -0.22 3.53
C ASN A 264 15.44 -0.18 2.09
N LEU A 265 15.32 -1.32 1.41
CA LEU A 265 15.43 -1.43 -0.04
C LEU A 265 14.21 -2.19 -0.54
N THR A 266 13.44 -1.57 -1.41
CA THR A 266 12.27 -2.16 -2.05
C THR A 266 12.49 -2.18 -3.56
N THR A 267 12.31 -3.33 -4.18
CA THR A 267 12.34 -3.47 -5.64
C THR A 267 11.06 -4.12 -6.12
N ASN A 268 10.56 -3.67 -7.25
CA ASN A 268 9.39 -4.27 -7.91
C ASN A 268 9.65 -4.43 -9.39
N LYS A 269 9.15 -5.53 -9.96
CA LYS A 269 9.03 -5.76 -11.40
C LYS A 269 7.57 -6.05 -11.71
N GLY A 270 7.00 -5.26 -12.59
CA GLY A 270 5.60 -5.35 -12.99
C GLY A 270 5.26 -6.56 -13.87
N PHE A 271 4.20 -6.43 -14.63
CA PHE A 271 3.58 -7.56 -15.34
C PHE A 271 3.92 -7.64 -16.83
N VAL A 272 4.76 -6.74 -17.37
CA VAL A 272 5.08 -6.75 -18.80
C VAL A 272 5.86 -8.01 -19.16
N ALA A 273 5.36 -8.78 -20.13
CA ALA A 273 6.07 -9.91 -20.72
C ALA A 273 7.12 -9.40 -21.69
N ASN A 274 8.19 -10.16 -21.91
CA ASN A 274 9.24 -9.86 -22.90
C ASN A 274 9.80 -8.43 -22.85
N ALA A 275 9.71 -7.78 -21.70
CA ALA A 275 10.07 -6.37 -21.53
C ALA A 275 11.53 -6.03 -21.84
N ASP A 276 12.41 -7.03 -21.78
CA ASP A 276 13.86 -6.90 -22.03
C ASP A 276 14.25 -7.43 -23.44
N ALA A 277 13.27 -7.65 -24.34
CA ALA A 277 13.51 -8.17 -25.68
C ALA A 277 14.25 -7.18 -26.59
N ASN A 278 14.18 -5.88 -26.29
CA ASN A 278 14.90 -4.84 -27.03
C ASN A 278 16.31 -4.65 -26.47
N SER A 279 17.30 -4.65 -27.36
CA SER A 279 18.68 -4.36 -26.99
C SER A 279 18.81 -2.88 -26.63
N GLY A 280 19.11 -2.57 -25.38
CA GLY A 280 19.43 -1.23 -24.93
C GLY A 280 18.40 -0.55 -24.01
N TYR A 281 17.15 -1.03 -23.93
CA TYR A 281 16.16 -0.54 -23.00
C TYR A 281 15.16 -1.61 -22.57
N SER A 282 14.52 -1.42 -21.42
CA SER A 282 13.48 -2.32 -20.90
C SER A 282 12.15 -1.57 -20.84
N THR A 283 11.09 -2.21 -21.32
CA THR A 283 9.72 -1.70 -21.22
C THR A 283 9.03 -2.15 -19.91
N GLN A 284 9.77 -2.79 -19.01
CA GLN A 284 9.25 -3.26 -17.73
C GLN A 284 8.91 -2.09 -16.82
N ASP A 285 7.72 -2.14 -16.21
CA ASP A 285 7.42 -1.32 -15.04
C ASP A 285 8.30 -1.79 -13.87
N LYS A 286 9.32 -1.01 -13.56
CA LYS A 286 10.29 -1.24 -12.48
C LYS A 286 10.20 -0.11 -11.48
N TYR A 287 10.18 -0.48 -10.21
CA TYR A 287 10.23 0.46 -9.10
C TYR A 287 11.34 0.04 -8.15
N THR A 288 12.20 0.99 -7.79
CA THR A 288 13.25 0.80 -6.80
C THR A 288 13.24 1.94 -5.81
N LYS A 289 13.07 1.63 -4.53
CA LYS A 289 13.13 2.61 -3.45
C LYS A 289 14.15 2.19 -2.42
N GLY A 290 15.15 3.03 -2.21
CA GLY A 290 16.09 2.96 -1.10
C GLY A 290 15.76 4.03 -0.06
N SER A 291 15.67 3.69 1.21
CA SER A 291 15.50 4.68 2.26
C SER A 291 16.37 4.38 3.49
N ILE A 292 16.84 5.43 4.11
CA ILE A 292 17.55 5.38 5.38
C ILE A 292 16.97 6.44 6.31
N ARG A 293 16.71 6.03 7.56
CA ARG A 293 16.32 6.92 8.65
C ARG A 293 17.27 6.72 9.82
N VAL A 294 17.68 7.83 10.43
CA VAL A 294 18.46 7.84 11.66
C VAL A 294 17.83 8.83 12.62
N ASN A 295 17.36 8.34 13.76
CA ASN A 295 16.86 9.15 14.85
C ASN A 295 17.83 9.00 16.03
N LEU A 296 18.35 10.10 16.51
CA LEU A 296 19.26 10.16 17.65
C LEU A 296 18.69 11.13 18.68
N ASP A 297 18.51 10.66 19.90
CA ASP A 297 18.18 11.48 21.05
C ASP A 297 19.33 11.42 22.05
N ALA A 298 19.78 12.56 22.53
CA ALA A 298 20.86 12.67 23.52
C ALA A 298 20.49 13.65 24.63
N ASP A 299 20.68 13.22 25.86
CA ASP A 299 20.59 14.05 27.06
C ASP A 299 21.96 14.65 27.34
N ILE A 300 22.21 15.88 26.85
CA ILE A 300 23.51 16.56 26.98
C ILE A 300 23.73 17.03 28.43
N THR A 301 22.67 17.56 29.03
CA THR A 301 22.64 17.93 30.44
C THR A 301 21.29 17.53 31.04
N ARG A 302 21.08 17.78 32.34
CA ARG A 302 19.78 17.51 32.98
C ARG A 302 18.65 18.33 32.38
N THR A 303 18.93 19.48 31.79
CA THR A 303 17.96 20.43 31.23
C THR A 303 18.04 20.53 29.71
N THR A 304 19.11 20.03 29.08
CA THR A 304 19.35 20.15 27.64
C THR A 304 19.28 18.78 26.96
N LYS A 305 18.33 18.66 26.06
CA LYS A 305 18.15 17.47 25.21
C LYS A 305 18.37 17.84 23.76
N MET A 306 18.98 16.95 23.01
CA MET A 306 19.19 17.09 21.57
C MET A 306 18.43 15.96 20.85
N LYS A 307 17.65 16.34 19.83
CA LYS A 307 16.99 15.39 18.92
C LYS A 307 17.52 15.63 17.50
N VAL A 308 17.99 14.60 16.85
CA VAL A 308 18.45 14.65 15.45
C VAL A 308 17.67 13.61 14.65
N ASN A 309 16.97 14.05 13.63
CA ASN A 309 16.23 13.21 12.72
C ASN A 309 16.79 13.40 11.31
N LEU A 310 17.39 12.34 10.76
CA LEU A 310 17.93 12.33 9.40
C LEU A 310 17.16 11.33 8.56
N GLN A 311 16.84 11.69 7.34
CA GLN A 311 16.22 10.79 6.36
C GLN A 311 16.81 11.05 4.98
N GLY A 312 17.16 9.95 4.30
CA GLY A 312 17.47 9.92 2.87
C GLY A 312 16.51 8.97 2.18
N VAL A 313 15.99 9.38 1.03
CA VAL A 313 15.14 8.56 0.18
C VAL A 313 15.65 8.68 -1.25
N LEU A 314 15.86 7.55 -1.90
CA LEU A 314 16.09 7.42 -3.32
C LEU A 314 14.93 6.62 -3.91
N ASP A 315 14.20 7.22 -4.83
CA ASP A 315 13.05 6.62 -5.51
C ASP A 315 13.30 6.67 -7.01
N GLU A 316 13.31 5.52 -7.65
CA GLU A 316 13.51 5.37 -9.08
C GLU A 316 12.36 4.56 -9.67
N THR A 317 11.66 5.16 -10.62
CA THR A 317 10.61 4.52 -11.39
C THR A 317 10.99 4.51 -12.87
N SER A 318 10.85 3.35 -13.49
CA SER A 318 11.04 3.18 -14.94
C SER A 318 9.87 2.34 -15.46
N GLY A 319 9.30 2.77 -16.56
CA GLY A 319 8.17 2.10 -17.18
C GLY A 319 8.03 2.45 -18.66
N PRO A 320 7.11 1.82 -19.36
CA PRO A 320 6.79 2.16 -20.73
C PRO A 320 6.21 3.58 -20.81
N SER A 321 6.51 4.31 -21.89
CA SER A 321 5.98 5.66 -22.10
C SER A 321 4.54 5.67 -22.61
N ALA A 322 4.07 4.55 -23.17
CA ALA A 322 2.69 4.36 -23.62
C ALA A 322 1.88 3.60 -22.56
N ASP A 323 0.57 3.83 -22.52
CA ASP A 323 -0.31 3.01 -21.72
C ASP A 323 -0.29 1.55 -22.25
N LEU A 324 -0.08 0.61 -21.34
CA LEU A 324 -0.05 -0.82 -21.68
C LEU A 324 -1.39 -1.31 -22.25
N TRP A 325 -2.49 -0.62 -21.93
CA TRP A 325 -3.82 -0.94 -22.46
C TRP A 325 -4.03 -0.47 -23.90
N ASP A 326 -3.23 0.48 -24.37
CA ASP A 326 -3.23 0.91 -25.77
C ASP A 326 -2.51 -0.11 -26.68
N LEU A 327 -1.80 -1.09 -26.09
CA LEU A 327 -1.05 -2.12 -26.79
C LEU A 327 -1.83 -3.43 -26.95
N VAL A 328 -2.96 -3.58 -26.30
CA VAL A 328 -3.82 -4.77 -26.27
C VAL A 328 -5.12 -4.51 -26.99
#